data_4c45f4274ce83748183e957ba2045c1a
#
_entry.id   4c45f4274ce83748183e957ba2045c1a
#
_cell.length_a   1.000
_cell.length_b   1.000
_cell.length_c   1.000
_cell.angle_alpha   90.00
_cell.angle_beta   90.00
_cell.angle_gamma   90.00
#
_symmetry.space_group_name_H-M   'P 1'
#
loop_
_entity.id
_entity.type
_entity.pdbx_description
1 polymer ?
#
loop_
_entity_poly.entity_id
_entity_poly.type
_entity_poly.pdbx_seq_one_letter_code
_entity_poly.pdbx_strand_id
1 'polypeptide(L)'
;MTTTILNYKKSNHFLYSQWDRSIHDEILYKVLPFVECTKCKKDVIIVSPSFLKRKGILSRNRESLIIITSNNTLTTCYWCDHPDYLYSKEPFSHFQNLK
;
A
#
# COMPACT_ATOMS: atom_id res chain seq x y z
N MET A 1 -12.32 1.41 -12.13
CA MET A 1 -11.03 0.85 -11.67
C MET A 1 -10.86 -0.55 -12.22
N THR A 2 -9.63 -0.94 -12.54
CA THR A 2 -9.31 -2.28 -13.01
C THR A 2 -9.24 -3.25 -11.83
N THR A 3 -9.43 -4.55 -12.13
CA THR A 3 -9.32 -5.60 -11.11
C THR A 3 -7.90 -6.13 -10.96
N THR A 4 -6.98 -5.68 -11.81
CA THR A 4 -5.56 -6.02 -11.74
C THR A 4 -4.74 -4.77 -11.97
N ILE A 5 -3.53 -4.74 -11.41
CA ILE A 5 -2.58 -3.68 -11.64
C ILE A 5 -1.16 -4.26 -11.57
N LEU A 6 -0.35 -4.03 -12.63
CA LEU A 6 0.96 -4.66 -12.76
C LEU A 6 0.82 -6.17 -12.60
N ASN A 7 1.55 -6.78 -11.67
CA ASN A 7 1.49 -8.22 -11.42
C ASN A 7 0.57 -8.60 -10.24
N TYR A 8 -0.25 -7.66 -9.80
CA TYR A 8 -1.12 -7.86 -8.65
C TYR A 8 -2.56 -8.00 -9.06
N LYS A 9 -3.28 -8.87 -8.36
CA LYS A 9 -4.75 -8.92 -8.41
C LYS A 9 -5.28 -8.02 -7.29
N LYS A 10 -6.47 -7.46 -7.49
CA LYS A 10 -7.14 -6.67 -6.47
C LYS A 10 -8.30 -7.47 -5.89
N SER A 11 -8.36 -7.59 -4.56
CA SER A 11 -9.53 -8.16 -3.91
C SER A 11 -10.70 -7.18 -3.99
N ASN A 12 -11.92 -7.68 -3.77
CA ASN A 12 -13.09 -6.81 -3.73
C ASN A 12 -12.97 -5.77 -2.61
N HIS A 13 -12.41 -6.17 -1.48
CA HIS A 13 -12.17 -5.25 -0.37
C HIS A 13 -11.17 -4.17 -0.75
N PHE A 14 -10.13 -4.51 -1.51
CA PHE A 14 -9.15 -3.53 -1.98
C PHE A 14 -9.80 -2.50 -2.91
N LEU A 15 -10.63 -2.95 -3.83
CA LEU A 15 -11.35 -2.06 -4.74
C LEU A 15 -12.24 -1.07 -3.95
N TYR A 16 -12.93 -1.59 -2.94
CA TYR A 16 -13.74 -0.74 -2.06
C TYR A 16 -12.85 0.26 -1.30
N SER A 17 -11.72 -0.19 -0.79
CA SER A 17 -10.78 0.67 -0.06
C SER A 17 -10.25 1.80 -0.94
N GLN A 18 -9.91 1.49 -2.20
CA GLN A 18 -9.48 2.51 -3.15
C GLN A 18 -10.54 3.58 -3.34
N TRP A 19 -11.77 3.13 -3.57
CA TRP A 19 -12.88 4.05 -3.78
C TRP A 19 -13.16 4.89 -2.53
N ASP A 20 -13.28 4.24 -1.39
CA ASP A 20 -13.62 4.89 -0.12
C ASP A 20 -12.58 5.91 0.33
N ARG A 21 -11.31 5.63 0.07
CA ARG A 21 -10.18 6.45 0.54
C ARG A 21 -9.51 7.27 -0.55
N SER A 22 -10.08 7.28 -1.73
CA SER A 22 -9.55 8.03 -2.89
C SER A 22 -8.10 7.67 -3.22
N ILE A 23 -7.77 6.40 -3.12
CA ILE A 23 -6.45 5.89 -3.51
C ILE A 23 -6.54 5.38 -4.94
N HIS A 24 -6.27 6.27 -5.90
CA HIS A 24 -6.43 5.96 -7.32
C HIS A 24 -5.28 5.11 -7.86
N ASP A 25 -5.54 4.42 -8.97
CA ASP A 25 -4.53 3.58 -9.63
C ASP A 25 -3.27 4.35 -9.98
N GLU A 26 -3.39 5.63 -10.30
CA GLU A 26 -2.24 6.49 -10.57
C GLU A 26 -1.22 6.46 -9.43
N ILE A 27 -1.70 6.46 -8.18
CA ILE A 27 -0.83 6.36 -7.02
C ILE A 27 -0.12 5.01 -7.00
N LEU A 28 -0.86 3.94 -7.27
CA LEU A 28 -0.32 2.59 -7.28
C LEU A 28 0.76 2.42 -8.36
N TYR A 29 0.56 2.99 -9.54
CA TYR A 29 1.58 2.94 -10.60
C TYR A 29 2.87 3.63 -10.22
N LYS A 30 2.82 4.60 -9.33
CA LYS A 30 4.00 5.33 -8.84
C LYS A 30 4.69 4.64 -7.66
N VAL A 31 3.98 3.77 -6.97
CA VAL A 31 4.46 3.13 -5.73
C VAL A 31 4.86 1.68 -5.96
N LEU A 32 4.01 0.87 -6.59
CA LEU A 32 4.22 -0.57 -6.70
C LEU A 32 5.50 -0.98 -7.42
N PRO A 33 6.00 -0.24 -8.44
CA PRO A 33 7.27 -0.62 -9.07
C PRO A 33 8.48 -0.63 -8.14
N PHE A 34 8.39 0.02 -6.99
CA PHE A 34 9.47 0.10 -6.00
C PHE A 34 9.32 -0.95 -4.89
N VAL A 35 8.25 -1.73 -4.92
CA VAL A 35 8.00 -2.77 -3.94
C VAL A 35 8.77 -4.02 -4.33
N GLU A 36 9.50 -4.59 -3.36
CA GLU A 36 10.19 -5.84 -3.59
C GLU A 36 9.19 -6.99 -3.62
N CYS A 37 9.35 -7.86 -4.62
CA CYS A 37 8.51 -9.04 -4.76
C CYS A 37 8.96 -10.09 -3.76
N THR A 38 8.23 -10.28 -2.68
CA THR A 38 8.52 -11.30 -1.69
C THR A 38 7.50 -12.42 -1.77
N LYS A 39 7.91 -13.62 -1.36
CA LYS A 39 7.00 -14.78 -1.30
C LYS A 39 6.32 -14.90 0.05
N CYS A 40 6.29 -13.83 0.82
CA CYS A 40 5.66 -13.84 2.13
C CYS A 40 4.15 -13.96 2.02
N LYS A 41 3.57 -14.67 2.96
CA LYS A 41 2.10 -14.83 3.02
C LYS A 41 1.40 -13.48 3.12
N LYS A 42 2.00 -12.55 3.85
CA LYS A 42 1.41 -11.23 4.07
C LYS A 42 2.50 -10.19 4.09
N ASP A 43 2.44 -9.25 3.18
CA ASP A 43 3.33 -8.10 3.13
C ASP A 43 2.59 -6.84 3.52
N VAL A 44 3.22 -6.04 4.35
CA VAL A 44 2.73 -4.71 4.70
C VAL A 44 3.68 -3.69 4.08
N ILE A 45 3.18 -2.91 3.14
CA ILE A 45 3.96 -1.89 2.45
C ILE A 45 3.63 -0.55 3.09
N ILE A 46 4.65 0.12 3.62
CA ILE A 46 4.50 1.41 4.27
C ILE A 46 5.20 2.44 3.40
N VAL A 47 4.43 3.34 2.79
CA VAL A 47 4.95 4.38 1.92
C VAL A 47 4.99 5.68 2.71
N SER A 48 6.20 6.20 2.96
CA SER A 48 6.35 7.41 3.76
C SER A 48 5.80 8.64 3.04
N PRO A 49 5.40 9.67 3.81
CA PRO A 49 4.98 10.95 3.20
C PRO A 49 6.07 11.57 2.33
N SER A 50 7.34 11.39 2.70
CA SER A 50 8.47 11.89 1.92
C SER A 50 8.56 11.21 0.55
N PHE A 51 8.35 9.89 0.50
CA PHE A 51 8.32 9.16 -0.76
C PHE A 51 7.18 9.64 -1.65
N LEU A 52 6.00 9.78 -1.07
CA LEU A 52 4.82 10.25 -1.79
C LEU A 52 5.05 11.65 -2.37
N LYS A 53 5.62 12.54 -1.58
CA LYS A 53 5.94 13.90 -2.02
C LYS A 53 6.90 13.90 -3.21
N ARG A 54 7.95 13.06 -3.16
CA ARG A 54 8.91 12.97 -4.26
C ARG A 54 8.28 12.45 -5.55
N LYS A 55 7.23 11.65 -5.43
CA LYS A 55 6.49 11.11 -6.59
C LYS A 55 5.36 12.02 -7.04
N GLY A 56 5.25 13.21 -6.45
CA GLY A 56 4.18 14.16 -6.82
C GLY A 56 2.81 13.74 -6.33
N ILE A 57 2.75 12.92 -5.30
CA ILE A 57 1.48 12.47 -4.71
C ILE A 57 1.22 13.29 -3.46
N LEU A 58 0.05 13.93 -3.41
CA LEU A 58 -0.36 14.67 -2.21
C LEU A 58 -0.91 13.67 -1.19
N SER A 59 -0.16 13.50 -0.10
CA SER A 59 -0.68 12.70 1.00
C SER A 59 -1.53 13.59 1.91
N ARG A 60 -2.63 13.02 2.36
CA ARG A 60 -3.57 13.71 3.22
C ARG A 60 -2.96 13.86 4.61
N ASN A 61 -2.83 15.10 5.10
CA ASN A 61 -2.32 15.37 6.45
C ASN A 61 -0.97 14.71 6.77
N ARG A 62 -0.10 14.58 5.76
CA ARG A 62 1.22 13.93 5.91
C ARG A 62 1.10 12.46 6.35
N GLU A 63 0.03 11.80 5.96
CA GLU A 63 -0.16 10.40 6.29
C GLU A 63 0.69 9.51 5.39
N SER A 64 1.09 8.36 5.93
CA SER A 64 1.70 7.29 5.16
C SER A 64 0.62 6.51 4.41
N LEU A 65 0.97 5.98 3.24
CA LEU A 65 0.09 5.06 2.52
C LEU A 65 0.43 3.64 2.94
N ILE A 66 -0.57 2.90 3.38
CA ILE A 66 -0.40 1.50 3.77
C ILE A 66 -1.08 0.62 2.72
N ILE A 67 -0.34 -0.35 2.21
CA ILE A 67 -0.87 -1.33 1.26
C ILE A 67 -0.57 -2.70 1.83
N ILE A 68 -1.59 -3.52 1.98
CA ILE A 68 -1.45 -4.88 2.49
C ILE A 68 -1.69 -5.85 1.35
N THR A 69 -0.74 -6.77 1.16
CA THR A 69 -0.82 -7.77 0.10
C THR A 69 -0.74 -9.18 0.71
N SER A 70 -1.26 -10.14 -0.05
CA SER A 70 -1.14 -11.56 0.30
C SER A 70 -1.05 -12.35 -1.00
N ASN A 71 0.07 -13.04 -1.23
CA ASN A 71 0.26 -13.89 -2.42
C ASN A 71 -0.07 -13.16 -3.73
N ASN A 72 0.55 -12.01 -3.96
CA ASN A 72 0.36 -11.18 -5.16
C ASN A 72 -1.06 -10.63 -5.29
N THR A 73 -1.85 -10.65 -4.23
CA THR A 73 -3.16 -10.03 -4.20
C THR A 73 -3.13 -8.83 -3.28
N LEU A 74 -3.55 -7.69 -3.80
CA LEU A 74 -3.74 -6.48 -2.99
C LEU A 74 -5.01 -6.67 -2.18
N THR A 75 -4.91 -6.68 -0.86
CA THR A 75 -6.04 -6.99 0.02
C THR A 75 -6.70 -5.77 0.60
N THR A 76 -5.91 -4.75 0.97
CA THR A 76 -6.46 -3.48 1.45
C THR A 76 -5.43 -2.37 1.33
N CYS A 77 -5.90 -1.12 1.37
CA CYS A 77 -5.04 0.05 1.42
C CYS A 77 -5.73 1.13 2.24
N TYR A 78 -4.94 1.96 2.91
CA TYR A 78 -5.47 3.06 3.70
C TYR A 78 -4.38 4.08 4.03
N TRP A 79 -4.81 5.25 4.50
CA TRP A 79 -3.91 6.29 4.98
C TRP A 79 -3.71 6.14 6.48
N CYS A 80 -2.48 6.33 6.94
CA CYS A 80 -2.15 6.15 8.35
C CYS A 80 -1.12 7.21 8.79
N ASP A 81 -1.42 7.90 9.88
CA ASP A 81 -0.54 8.91 10.45
C ASP A 81 0.46 8.32 11.47
N HIS A 82 0.20 7.11 11.97
CA HIS A 82 1.06 6.42 12.93
C HIS A 82 1.35 4.99 12.50
N PRO A 83 2.16 4.78 11.44
CA PRO A 83 2.39 3.43 10.90
C PRO A 83 3.16 2.52 11.85
N ASP A 84 3.82 3.07 12.87
CA ASP A 84 4.64 2.28 13.80
C ASP A 84 3.83 1.22 14.55
N TYR A 85 2.54 1.44 14.75
CA TYR A 85 1.70 0.47 15.45
C TYR A 85 1.56 -0.85 14.69
N LEU A 86 1.78 -0.83 13.38
CA LEU A 86 1.66 -2.04 12.56
C LEU A 86 2.68 -3.11 12.94
N TYR A 87 3.86 -2.69 13.36
CA TYR A 87 4.93 -3.62 13.71
C TYR A 87 4.57 -4.49 14.92
N SER A 88 3.72 -4.00 15.80
CA SER A 88 3.28 -4.76 16.96
C SER A 88 2.07 -5.65 16.67
N LYS A 89 1.25 -5.29 15.68
CA LYS A 89 0.02 -6.03 15.37
C LYS A 89 0.22 -7.24 14.47
N GLU A 90 1.26 -7.22 13.64
CA GLU A 90 1.49 -8.23 12.61
C GLU A 90 2.92 -8.78 12.73
N PRO A 91 3.24 -9.50 13.81
CA PRO A 91 4.61 -9.90 14.09
C PRO A 91 5.21 -10.85 13.04
N PHE A 92 4.38 -11.54 12.28
CA PHE A 92 4.84 -12.48 11.26
C PHE A 92 4.73 -11.93 9.85
N SER A 93 4.33 -10.67 9.70
CA SER A 93 4.23 -10.03 8.40
C SER A 93 5.59 -9.47 7.99
N HIS A 94 5.83 -9.45 6.70
CA HIS A 94 6.99 -8.78 6.14
C HIS A 94 6.67 -7.30 5.91
N PHE A 95 7.51 -6.43 6.43
CA PHE A 95 7.31 -4.99 6.32
C PHE A 95 8.26 -4.41 5.30
N GLN A 96 7.74 -3.71 4.33
CA GLN A 96 8.51 -2.99 3.33
C GLN A 96 8.29 -1.50 3.53
N ASN A 97 9.36 -0.76 3.78
CA ASN A 97 9.30 0.68 4.02
C ASN A 97 9.84 1.43 2.81
N LEU A 98 8.99 2.15 2.10
CA LEU A 98 9.37 3.04 1.01
C LEU A 98 9.55 4.45 1.58
N LYS A 99 10.78 4.87 1.68
CA LYS A 99 11.17 6.15 2.30
C LYS A 99 11.53 7.22 1.29
#